data_30669124ad98482381f4beb677af452c
#
_entry.id   30669124ad98482381f4beb677af452c
#
_cell.length_a   1.000
_cell.length_b   1.000
_cell.length_c   1.000
_cell.angle_alpha   90.00
_cell.angle_beta   90.00
_cell.angle_gamma   90.00
#
_symmetry.space_group_name_H-M   'P 1'
#
loop_
_entity.id
_entity.type
_entity.pdbx_description
1 polymer ?
#
loop_
_entity_poly.entity_id
_entity_poly.type
_entity_poly.pdbx_seq_one_letter_code
_entity_poly.pdbx_strand_id
1 'polypeptide(L)'
;MMMAAAWPVCSATTGEGAFSIPIMAPLYGPPPIEFLDSWGITVKFRTTPEAVAALVPKPLVPNPDNIVYLTIQNLFAKEVGSYGELAVFVPATFEGKPIDFCVYDLASSEADNSSGREIWGFPQKEGTIKLEEKNGVVTGKVERGGIVLIRTSMALGRVQKPETEKRLPIVNLKLIPSVEKDAPPDVKRLTITTLQDVAIHRMYSGDTVLEFGASPVDPFQKIPIKEVISGNYKEMDFTIGYGKVLYDYLKAK
;
A
#
# COMPACT_ATOMS: atom_id res chain seq x y z
N MET A 1 -28.02 -17.88 8.55
CA MET A 1 -27.80 -17.42 9.95
C MET A 1 -26.34 -16.96 9.98
N MET A 2 -26.12 -15.67 9.72
CA MET A 2 -24.77 -15.08 9.71
C MET A 2 -24.28 -15.00 11.16
N MET A 3 -23.23 -15.74 11.47
CA MET A 3 -22.50 -15.54 12.74
C MET A 3 -21.76 -14.22 12.61
N ALA A 4 -22.15 -13.24 13.41
CA ALA A 4 -21.36 -12.04 13.61
C ALA A 4 -20.03 -12.46 14.26
N ALA A 5 -18.93 -12.29 13.56
CA ALA A 5 -17.60 -12.45 14.13
C ALA A 5 -17.45 -11.41 15.25
N ALA A 6 -17.35 -11.89 16.47
CA ALA A 6 -17.05 -11.02 17.60
C ALA A 6 -15.63 -10.46 17.41
N TRP A 7 -15.51 -9.16 17.30
CA TRP A 7 -14.25 -8.46 17.37
C TRP A 7 -13.51 -8.84 18.65
N PRO A 8 -12.22 -9.14 18.61
CA PRO A 8 -11.47 -9.33 19.85
C PRO A 8 -11.54 -8.02 20.64
N VAL A 9 -12.20 -8.09 21.79
CA VAL A 9 -12.23 -6.99 22.74
C VAL A 9 -10.78 -6.83 23.23
N CYS A 10 -10.10 -5.82 22.70
CA CYS A 10 -8.83 -5.38 23.25
C CYS A 10 -9.12 -5.01 24.71
N SER A 11 -8.56 -5.75 25.65
CA SER A 11 -8.71 -5.53 27.10
C SER A 11 -8.31 -4.08 27.37
N ALA A 12 -9.30 -3.23 27.60
CA ALA A 12 -9.08 -1.81 27.92
C ALA A 12 -8.40 -1.76 29.30
N THR A 13 -7.09 -1.63 29.29
CA THR A 13 -6.35 -1.19 30.47
C THR A 13 -6.59 0.32 30.61
N THR A 14 -7.06 0.70 31.77
CA THR A 14 -7.36 2.08 32.15
C THR A 14 -6.19 3.02 31.84
N GLY A 15 -6.35 3.90 30.84
CA GLY A 15 -5.63 5.17 30.64
C GLY A 15 -4.13 5.15 30.32
N GLU A 16 -3.35 4.22 30.82
CA GLU A 16 -1.88 4.20 30.71
C GLU A 16 -1.34 3.09 29.80
N GLY A 17 -1.95 2.82 28.67
CA GLY A 17 -1.47 1.73 27.80
C GLY A 17 -2.18 1.55 26.47
N ALA A 18 -3.08 2.45 26.11
CA ALA A 18 -3.75 2.38 24.82
C ALA A 18 -2.74 2.64 23.69
N PHE A 19 -2.67 1.73 22.72
CA PHE A 19 -1.78 1.88 21.56
C PHE A 19 -2.30 2.90 20.54
N SER A 20 -3.60 3.06 20.45
CA SER A 20 -4.26 4.02 19.57
C SER A 20 -5.48 4.65 20.25
N ILE A 21 -6.09 5.63 19.63
CA ILE A 21 -7.29 6.30 20.11
C ILE A 21 -8.54 5.75 19.40
N PRO A 22 -9.74 5.83 20.06
CA PRO A 22 -10.01 6.32 21.42
C PRO A 22 -9.43 5.40 22.51
N ILE A 23 -9.00 5.94 23.64
CA ILE A 23 -8.36 5.17 24.71
C ILE A 23 -9.23 4.01 25.21
N MET A 24 -10.55 4.21 25.30
CA MET A 24 -11.50 3.17 25.76
C MET A 24 -11.78 2.09 24.71
N ALA A 25 -11.54 2.36 23.43
CA ALA A 25 -11.81 1.46 22.31
C ALA A 25 -10.80 1.70 21.20
N PRO A 26 -9.53 1.31 21.39
CA PRO A 26 -8.47 1.52 20.41
C PRO A 26 -8.87 1.02 19.04
N LEU A 27 -8.67 1.86 17.99
CA LEU A 27 -9.07 1.53 16.62
C LEU A 27 -8.22 0.39 16.03
N TYR A 28 -6.97 0.29 16.45
CA TYR A 28 -6.04 -0.76 16.04
C TYR A 28 -5.02 -1.05 17.14
N GLY A 29 -4.44 -2.25 17.07
CA GLY A 29 -3.40 -2.72 18.00
C GLY A 29 -1.98 -2.52 17.47
N PRO A 30 -0.97 -2.92 18.27
CA PRO A 30 0.44 -2.85 17.87
C PRO A 30 0.80 -3.92 16.83
N PRO A 31 1.83 -3.64 15.97
CA PRO A 31 2.45 -4.69 15.16
C PRO A 31 3.07 -5.81 16.02
N PRO A 32 3.29 -7.02 15.45
CA PRO A 32 3.11 -7.36 14.05
C PRO A 32 1.65 -7.56 13.65
N ILE A 33 1.34 -7.29 12.36
CA ILE A 33 0.05 -7.62 11.75
C ILE A 33 0.28 -8.76 10.76
N GLU A 34 -0.47 -9.85 10.93
CA GLU A 34 -0.41 -11.04 10.08
C GLU A 34 -1.51 -10.97 9.03
N PHE A 35 -1.10 -11.11 7.77
CA PHE A 35 -1.99 -11.17 6.60
C PHE A 35 -2.02 -12.59 6.07
N LEU A 36 -3.20 -13.18 6.00
CA LEU A 36 -3.41 -14.57 5.59
C LEU A 36 -4.33 -14.63 4.36
N ASP A 37 -4.12 -15.62 3.50
CA ASP A 37 -4.96 -15.85 2.31
C ASP A 37 -5.19 -14.58 1.47
N SER A 38 -4.22 -13.67 1.50
CA SER A 38 -4.29 -12.41 0.75
C SER A 38 -4.03 -12.68 -0.73
N TRP A 39 -4.78 -12.02 -1.60
CA TRP A 39 -4.62 -12.21 -3.04
C TRP A 39 -4.81 -10.92 -3.82
N GLY A 40 -4.17 -10.86 -4.97
CA GLY A 40 -4.27 -9.67 -5.80
C GLY A 40 -3.42 -9.70 -7.05
N ILE A 41 -3.46 -8.58 -7.76
CA ILE A 41 -2.68 -8.36 -8.96
C ILE A 41 -1.67 -7.22 -8.76
N THR A 42 -0.48 -7.42 -9.30
CA THR A 42 0.55 -6.40 -9.43
C THR A 42 0.70 -6.06 -10.91
N VAL A 43 0.53 -4.80 -11.28
CA VAL A 43 0.74 -4.31 -12.64
C VAL A 43 1.94 -3.39 -12.66
N LYS A 44 2.94 -3.74 -13.44
CA LYS A 44 4.15 -2.93 -13.67
C LYS A 44 4.03 -2.21 -15.00
N PHE A 45 4.29 -0.92 -15.01
CA PHE A 45 4.21 -0.10 -16.21
C PHE A 45 5.33 0.95 -16.24
N ARG A 46 5.61 1.45 -17.45
CA ARG A 46 6.53 2.56 -17.69
C ARG A 46 5.76 3.86 -17.81
N THR A 47 6.30 4.91 -17.19
CA THR A 47 5.77 6.28 -17.29
C THR A 47 6.85 7.24 -17.83
N THR A 48 6.72 8.53 -17.58
CA THR A 48 7.71 9.53 -18.01
C THR A 48 8.68 9.87 -16.87
N PRO A 49 9.92 10.33 -17.18
CA PRO A 49 10.87 10.79 -16.18
C PRO A 49 10.32 11.89 -15.27
N GLU A 50 9.56 12.84 -15.86
CA GLU A 50 8.98 13.96 -15.14
C GLU A 50 7.93 13.50 -14.13
N ALA A 51 7.10 12.51 -14.51
CA ALA A 51 6.11 11.93 -13.61
C ALA A 51 6.79 11.26 -12.40
N VAL A 52 7.81 10.43 -12.64
CA VAL A 52 8.55 9.76 -11.56
C VAL A 52 9.27 10.75 -10.67
N ALA A 53 9.92 11.77 -11.26
CA ALA A 53 10.62 12.82 -10.50
C ALA A 53 9.68 13.64 -9.60
N ALA A 54 8.43 13.84 -10.04
CA ALA A 54 7.42 14.55 -9.25
C ALA A 54 6.87 13.73 -8.07
N LEU A 55 6.99 12.40 -8.13
CA LEU A 55 6.45 11.49 -7.11
C LEU A 55 7.42 11.20 -5.97
N VAL A 56 8.73 11.22 -6.24
CA VAL A 56 9.75 10.75 -5.30
C VAL A 56 10.42 11.93 -4.59
N PRO A 57 10.27 12.08 -3.26
CA PRO A 57 10.86 13.19 -2.54
C PRO A 57 12.37 12.98 -2.32
N LYS A 58 13.14 14.07 -2.34
CA LYS A 58 14.54 14.03 -1.87
C LYS A 58 14.57 13.62 -0.38
N PRO A 59 15.59 12.89 0.10
CA PRO A 59 16.84 12.52 -0.61
C PRO A 59 16.76 11.20 -1.42
N LEU A 60 15.56 10.63 -1.63
CA LEU A 60 15.40 9.45 -2.48
C LEU A 60 15.76 9.79 -3.94
N VAL A 61 16.35 8.83 -4.64
CA VAL A 61 16.69 8.93 -6.06
C VAL A 61 15.83 7.92 -6.82
N PRO A 62 14.92 8.35 -7.71
CA PRO A 62 14.06 7.45 -8.47
C PRO A 62 14.86 6.57 -9.43
N ASN A 63 14.30 5.39 -9.73
CA ASN A 63 14.88 4.48 -10.71
C ASN A 63 14.90 5.12 -12.11
N PRO A 64 16.01 5.05 -12.86
CA PRO A 64 16.14 5.67 -14.18
C PRO A 64 15.25 5.03 -15.25
N ASP A 65 14.72 3.82 -15.04
CA ASP A 65 13.86 3.11 -15.99
C ASP A 65 12.42 3.67 -16.05
N ASN A 66 12.09 4.64 -15.18
CA ASN A 66 10.76 5.26 -15.08
C ASN A 66 9.63 4.25 -14.86
N ILE A 67 9.93 3.21 -14.09
CA ILE A 67 8.98 2.16 -13.75
C ILE A 67 8.16 2.60 -12.55
N VAL A 68 6.87 2.36 -12.64
CA VAL A 68 5.90 2.41 -11.55
C VAL A 68 5.20 1.06 -11.50
N TYR A 69 4.85 0.59 -10.34
CA TYR A 69 3.94 -0.54 -10.23
C TYR A 69 2.86 -0.27 -9.20
N LEU A 70 1.73 -0.90 -9.40
CA LEU A 70 0.64 -0.87 -8.46
C LEU A 70 0.21 -2.29 -8.10
N THR A 71 -0.28 -2.44 -6.89
CA THR A 71 -0.95 -3.65 -6.41
C THR A 71 -2.40 -3.32 -6.12
N ILE A 72 -3.32 -4.14 -6.64
CA ILE A 72 -4.72 -4.15 -6.20
C ILE A 72 -4.95 -5.50 -5.58
N GLN A 73 -5.39 -5.52 -4.32
CA GLN A 73 -5.43 -6.74 -3.54
C GLN A 73 -6.61 -6.78 -2.57
N ASN A 74 -7.07 -7.98 -2.28
CA ASN A 74 -7.92 -8.29 -1.15
C ASN A 74 -7.03 -8.83 -0.05
N LEU A 75 -7.05 -8.15 1.08
CA LEU A 75 -6.27 -8.48 2.26
C LEU A 75 -7.18 -9.00 3.36
N PHE A 76 -6.67 -9.94 4.13
CA PHE A 76 -7.29 -10.38 5.36
C PHE A 76 -6.24 -10.37 6.47
N ALA A 77 -6.48 -9.54 7.48
CA ALA A 77 -5.70 -9.53 8.70
C ALA A 77 -6.63 -9.79 9.88
N LYS A 78 -6.21 -10.65 10.79
CA LYS A 78 -7.01 -11.04 11.96
C LYS A 78 -7.42 -9.82 12.81
N GLU A 79 -6.51 -8.85 12.90
CA GLU A 79 -6.67 -7.64 13.72
C GLU A 79 -7.48 -6.55 13.02
N VAL A 80 -7.55 -6.57 11.69
CA VAL A 80 -8.14 -5.50 10.86
C VAL A 80 -9.37 -5.98 10.09
N GLY A 81 -9.49 -7.30 9.87
CA GLY A 81 -10.54 -7.92 9.05
C GLY A 81 -10.18 -7.96 7.57
N SER A 82 -11.19 -8.18 6.73
CA SER A 82 -11.05 -8.24 5.26
C SER A 82 -11.28 -6.89 4.62
N TYR A 83 -10.39 -6.48 3.73
CA TYR A 83 -10.53 -5.22 3.00
C TYR A 83 -9.82 -5.26 1.64
N GLY A 84 -10.19 -4.32 0.77
CA GLY A 84 -9.51 -4.08 -0.49
C GLY A 84 -8.46 -2.97 -0.33
N GLU A 85 -7.34 -3.12 -1.03
CA GLU A 85 -6.25 -2.15 -1.04
C GLU A 85 -5.74 -1.91 -2.46
N LEU A 86 -5.40 -0.65 -2.75
CA LEU A 86 -4.56 -0.22 -3.86
C LEU A 86 -3.31 0.41 -3.27
N ALA A 87 -2.14 -0.10 -3.56
CA ALA A 87 -0.88 0.57 -3.27
C ALA A 87 -0.08 0.83 -4.55
N VAL A 88 0.54 2.01 -4.67
CA VAL A 88 1.33 2.43 -5.83
C VAL A 88 2.75 2.73 -5.39
N PHE A 89 3.72 2.13 -6.08
CA PHE A 89 5.12 2.20 -5.73
C PHE A 89 5.98 2.71 -6.88
N VAL A 90 6.99 3.48 -6.53
CA VAL A 90 8.08 3.86 -7.43
C VAL A 90 9.37 3.25 -6.89
N PRO A 91 10.03 2.34 -7.63
CA PRO A 91 11.37 1.89 -7.30
C PRO A 91 12.33 3.07 -7.22
N ALA A 92 13.09 3.13 -6.15
CA ALA A 92 14.04 4.22 -5.89
C ALA A 92 15.27 3.70 -5.14
N THR A 93 16.21 4.59 -4.84
CA THR A 93 17.32 4.29 -3.95
C THR A 93 17.44 5.32 -2.84
N PHE A 94 17.90 4.88 -1.69
CA PHE A 94 18.36 5.73 -0.59
C PHE A 94 19.81 5.37 -0.27
N GLU A 95 20.72 6.32 -0.39
CA GLU A 95 22.18 6.09 -0.22
C GLU A 95 22.69 4.91 -1.06
N GLY A 96 22.20 4.78 -2.31
CA GLY A 96 22.55 3.72 -3.23
C GLY A 96 21.90 2.36 -2.95
N LYS A 97 21.10 2.21 -1.88
CA LYS A 97 20.38 0.97 -1.56
C LYS A 97 19.00 0.99 -2.20
N PRO A 98 18.58 -0.09 -2.90
CA PRO A 98 17.29 -0.16 -3.55
C PRO A 98 16.14 -0.26 -2.55
N ILE A 99 15.07 0.48 -2.81
CA ILE A 99 13.82 0.51 -2.04
C ILE A 99 12.63 0.69 -2.97
N ASP A 100 11.43 0.43 -2.46
CA ASP A 100 10.17 0.78 -3.08
C ASP A 100 9.52 1.92 -2.30
N PHE A 101 9.39 3.09 -2.92
CA PHE A 101 8.72 4.23 -2.30
C PHE A 101 7.22 4.16 -2.56
N CYS A 102 6.40 4.09 -1.51
CA CYS A 102 4.95 4.11 -1.61
C CYS A 102 4.48 5.56 -1.83
N VAL A 103 3.98 5.83 -3.04
CA VAL A 103 3.57 7.19 -3.45
C VAL A 103 2.08 7.45 -3.26
N TYR A 104 1.29 6.38 -3.21
CA TYR A 104 -0.16 6.47 -3.08
C TYR A 104 -0.72 5.16 -2.54
N ASP A 105 -1.73 5.26 -1.69
CA ASP A 105 -2.41 4.11 -1.13
C ASP A 105 -3.90 4.43 -0.91
N LEU A 106 -4.77 3.46 -1.16
CA LEU A 106 -6.18 3.49 -0.83
C LEU A 106 -6.58 2.18 -0.17
N ALA A 107 -7.26 2.26 0.95
CA ALA A 107 -7.83 1.08 1.59
C ALA A 107 -9.30 1.28 1.93
N SER A 108 -10.06 0.20 1.95
CA SER A 108 -11.48 0.21 2.32
C SER A 108 -11.72 -0.11 3.81
N SER A 109 -10.67 -0.04 4.63
CA SER A 109 -10.70 -0.25 6.08
C SER A 109 -10.29 1.00 6.84
N GLU A 110 -11.12 1.45 7.78
CA GLU A 110 -10.82 2.56 8.67
C GLU A 110 -9.60 2.27 9.55
N ALA A 111 -9.56 1.07 10.14
CA ALA A 111 -8.48 0.65 11.02
C ALA A 111 -7.15 0.56 10.26
N ASP A 112 -7.15 0.04 9.04
CA ASP A 112 -5.97 -0.03 8.20
C ASP A 112 -5.50 1.37 7.78
N ASN A 113 -6.39 2.22 7.29
CA ASN A 113 -6.07 3.60 6.91
C ASN A 113 -5.43 4.38 8.07
N SER A 114 -5.92 4.20 9.30
CA SER A 114 -5.39 4.89 10.47
C SER A 114 -4.05 4.29 10.90
N SER A 115 -3.97 2.97 11.07
CA SER A 115 -2.73 2.29 11.50
C SER A 115 -1.59 2.50 10.50
N GLY A 116 -1.85 2.36 9.21
CA GLY A 116 -0.86 2.54 8.17
C GLY A 116 -0.26 3.94 8.15
N ARG A 117 -1.11 4.97 8.29
CA ARG A 117 -0.66 6.37 8.39
C ARG A 117 0.07 6.67 9.68
N GLU A 118 -0.46 6.22 10.82
CA GLU A 118 0.04 6.58 12.13
C GLU A 118 1.27 5.78 12.55
N ILE A 119 1.38 4.50 12.16
CA ILE A 119 2.53 3.67 12.50
C ILE A 119 3.65 3.86 11.47
N TRP A 120 3.37 3.55 10.20
CA TRP A 120 4.40 3.44 9.14
C TRP A 120 4.46 4.65 8.20
N GLY A 121 3.39 5.48 8.17
CA GLY A 121 3.33 6.63 7.26
C GLY A 121 2.94 6.27 5.82
N PHE A 122 2.25 5.16 5.59
CA PHE A 122 1.64 4.88 4.30
C PHE A 122 0.72 6.03 3.91
N PRO A 123 0.72 6.48 2.63
CA PRO A 123 -0.08 7.63 2.19
C PRO A 123 -1.55 7.26 1.96
N GLN A 124 -2.14 6.56 2.93
CA GLN A 124 -3.47 5.96 2.84
C GLN A 124 -4.60 6.97 2.86
N LYS A 125 -5.60 6.70 2.03
CA LYS A 125 -6.89 7.37 1.99
C LYS A 125 -7.98 6.30 1.89
N GLU A 126 -9.20 6.65 2.29
CA GLU A 126 -10.35 5.78 2.11
C GLU A 126 -10.73 5.71 0.62
N GLY A 127 -11.04 4.50 0.16
CA GLY A 127 -11.50 4.22 -1.19
C GLY A 127 -12.33 2.94 -1.28
N THR A 128 -12.99 2.74 -2.41
CA THR A 128 -13.69 1.50 -2.72
C THR A 128 -12.85 0.72 -3.72
N ILE A 129 -12.38 -0.45 -3.29
CA ILE A 129 -11.57 -1.34 -4.09
C ILE A 129 -12.36 -2.63 -4.32
N LYS A 130 -12.56 -2.99 -5.58
CA LYS A 130 -13.20 -4.24 -5.99
C LYS A 130 -12.24 -5.03 -6.85
N LEU A 131 -12.00 -6.25 -6.45
CA LEU A 131 -11.18 -7.22 -7.18
C LEU A 131 -11.98 -8.51 -7.28
N GLU A 132 -12.15 -9.00 -8.49
CA GLU A 132 -12.94 -10.21 -8.78
C GLU A 132 -12.16 -11.11 -9.73
N GLU A 133 -12.17 -12.43 -9.47
CA GLU A 133 -11.69 -13.45 -10.40
C GLU A 133 -12.91 -14.19 -10.97
N LYS A 134 -13.01 -14.26 -12.30
CA LYS A 134 -14.05 -15.00 -12.98
C LYS A 134 -13.52 -15.59 -14.29
N ASN A 135 -13.70 -16.89 -14.44
CA ASN A 135 -13.34 -17.62 -15.67
C ASN A 135 -11.87 -17.39 -16.11
N GLY A 136 -10.93 -17.34 -15.16
CA GLY A 136 -9.52 -17.14 -15.44
C GLY A 136 -9.13 -15.70 -15.78
N VAL A 137 -10.00 -14.74 -15.51
CA VAL A 137 -9.71 -13.30 -15.65
C VAL A 137 -9.92 -12.63 -14.31
N VAL A 138 -8.90 -11.89 -13.86
CA VAL A 138 -9.00 -11.02 -12.70
C VAL A 138 -9.29 -9.60 -13.17
N THR A 139 -10.32 -8.98 -12.59
CA THR A 139 -10.69 -7.58 -12.86
C THR A 139 -10.57 -6.77 -11.59
N GLY A 140 -9.97 -5.59 -11.70
CA GLY A 140 -9.81 -4.65 -10.61
C GLY A 140 -10.45 -3.29 -10.93
N LYS A 141 -11.18 -2.74 -9.97
CA LYS A 141 -11.78 -1.41 -10.03
C LYS A 141 -11.52 -0.67 -8.74
N VAL A 142 -10.99 0.53 -8.86
CA VAL A 142 -10.72 1.42 -7.72
C VAL A 142 -11.49 2.72 -7.90
N GLU A 143 -12.25 3.10 -6.88
CA GLU A 143 -13.10 4.30 -6.87
C GLU A 143 -12.85 5.13 -5.61
N ARG A 144 -12.93 6.44 -5.76
CA ARG A 144 -12.93 7.37 -4.63
C ARG A 144 -13.79 8.60 -4.94
N GLY A 145 -14.66 8.96 -3.99
CA GLY A 145 -15.56 10.11 -4.16
C GLY A 145 -16.48 9.99 -5.38
N GLY A 146 -16.93 8.79 -5.74
CA GLY A 146 -17.78 8.53 -6.91
C GLY A 146 -17.03 8.53 -8.26
N ILE A 147 -15.72 8.72 -8.26
CA ILE A 147 -14.89 8.73 -9.47
C ILE A 147 -14.11 7.41 -9.57
N VAL A 148 -14.18 6.75 -10.71
CA VAL A 148 -13.34 5.60 -11.02
C VAL A 148 -11.93 6.09 -11.32
N LEU A 149 -10.99 5.72 -10.48
CA LEU A 149 -9.57 6.11 -10.59
C LEU A 149 -8.77 5.13 -11.43
N ILE A 150 -9.06 3.83 -11.25
CA ILE A 150 -8.32 2.74 -11.94
C ILE A 150 -9.28 1.67 -12.38
N ARG A 151 -9.06 1.17 -13.59
CA ARG A 151 -9.58 -0.11 -14.10
C ARG A 151 -8.41 -0.96 -14.58
N THR A 152 -8.49 -2.24 -14.28
CA THR A 152 -7.50 -3.20 -14.77
C THR A 152 -8.16 -4.55 -14.99
N SER A 153 -7.61 -5.31 -15.92
CA SER A 153 -7.94 -6.71 -16.12
C SER A 153 -6.67 -7.49 -16.47
N MET A 154 -6.61 -8.73 -16.00
CA MET A 154 -5.48 -9.62 -16.23
C MET A 154 -6.01 -11.03 -16.49
N ALA A 155 -5.56 -11.64 -17.59
CA ALA A 155 -5.79 -13.06 -17.84
C ALA A 155 -4.83 -13.91 -16.99
N LEU A 156 -5.34 -14.95 -16.30
CA LEU A 156 -4.52 -15.94 -15.59
C LEU A 156 -3.92 -16.93 -16.61
N GLY A 157 -2.92 -16.46 -17.36
CA GLY A 157 -2.41 -17.19 -18.52
C GLY A 157 -1.39 -18.25 -18.17
N ARG A 158 -0.27 -17.88 -17.54
CA ARG A 158 0.84 -18.76 -17.26
C ARG A 158 1.07 -18.94 -15.76
N VAL A 159 1.02 -20.20 -15.31
CA VAL A 159 1.42 -20.57 -13.94
C VAL A 159 2.91 -20.25 -13.76
N GLN A 160 3.22 -19.55 -12.69
CA GLN A 160 4.58 -19.26 -12.27
C GLN A 160 4.92 -20.13 -11.06
N LYS A 161 6.18 -20.54 -10.96
CA LYS A 161 6.66 -21.13 -9.70
C LYS A 161 6.69 -20.03 -8.65
N PRO A 162 6.17 -20.27 -7.45
CA PRO A 162 6.37 -19.37 -6.33
C PRO A 162 7.88 -19.29 -6.06
N GLU A 163 8.52 -18.30 -6.61
CA GLU A 163 9.88 -17.96 -6.22
C GLU A 163 9.80 -17.05 -5.00
N THR A 164 10.73 -17.20 -4.09
CA THR A 164 10.96 -16.25 -3.01
C THR A 164 11.49 -14.97 -3.65
N GLU A 165 10.58 -14.19 -4.26
CA GLU A 165 10.91 -12.89 -4.81
C GLU A 165 11.41 -12.03 -3.64
N LYS A 166 12.68 -11.67 -3.67
CA LYS A 166 13.25 -10.77 -2.68
C LYS A 166 12.57 -9.41 -2.83
N ARG A 167 11.57 -9.16 -1.99
CA ARG A 167 10.90 -7.88 -1.98
C ARG A 167 11.84 -6.80 -1.45
N LEU A 168 11.78 -5.65 -2.09
CA LEU A 168 12.52 -4.49 -1.61
C LEU A 168 11.85 -3.95 -0.33
N PRO A 169 12.60 -3.31 0.56
CA PRO A 169 12.03 -2.59 1.68
C PRO A 169 11.10 -1.48 1.18
N ILE A 170 9.97 -1.32 1.86
CA ILE A 170 9.00 -0.27 1.57
C ILE A 170 9.40 0.98 2.36
N VAL A 171 9.45 2.11 1.67
CA VAL A 171 9.71 3.42 2.28
C VAL A 171 8.48 4.30 2.12
N ASN A 172 8.08 4.95 3.20
CA ASN A 172 6.95 5.87 3.24
C ASN A 172 7.39 7.25 3.71
N LEU A 173 6.64 8.28 3.33
CA LEU A 173 6.76 9.62 3.90
C LEU A 173 5.71 9.79 5.02
N LYS A 174 6.12 9.55 6.26
CA LYS A 174 5.29 9.84 7.43
C LYS A 174 5.26 11.34 7.67
N LEU A 175 4.09 11.96 7.48
CA LEU A 175 3.86 13.38 7.66
C LEU A 175 2.64 13.60 8.56
N ILE A 176 2.88 14.20 9.74
CA ILE A 176 1.85 14.62 10.68
C ILE A 176 1.96 16.14 10.84
N PRO A 177 0.95 16.91 10.40
CA PRO A 177 0.96 18.35 10.60
C PRO A 177 0.84 18.70 12.08
N SER A 178 1.31 19.87 12.47
CA SER A 178 1.11 20.37 13.83
C SER A 178 -0.32 20.85 14.03
N VAL A 179 -0.79 20.78 15.28
CA VAL A 179 -2.05 21.39 15.70
C VAL A 179 -1.92 22.92 15.79
N GLU A 180 -0.71 23.43 15.94
CA GLU A 180 -0.43 24.86 16.06
C GLU A 180 -0.33 25.51 14.68
N LYS A 181 -0.98 26.67 14.53
CA LYS A 181 -0.93 27.45 13.28
C LYS A 181 0.51 27.91 13.00
N ASP A 182 0.92 27.77 11.73
CA ASP A 182 2.22 28.21 11.21
C ASP A 182 3.44 27.49 11.83
N ALA A 183 3.22 26.47 12.68
CA ALA A 183 4.29 25.62 13.19
C ALA A 183 4.76 24.62 12.13
N PRO A 184 6.01 24.15 12.21
CA PRO A 184 6.46 23.02 11.40
C PRO A 184 5.63 21.76 11.76
N PRO A 185 5.55 20.77 10.87
CA PRO A 185 4.86 19.53 11.17
C PRO A 185 5.48 18.83 12.39
N ASP A 186 4.67 18.16 13.20
CA ASP A 186 5.15 17.39 14.36
C ASP A 186 6.00 16.20 13.93
N VAL A 187 5.68 15.61 12.78
CA VAL A 187 6.46 14.53 12.16
C VAL A 187 6.63 14.79 10.68
N LYS A 188 7.88 14.69 10.19
CA LYS A 188 8.20 14.64 8.75
C LYS A 188 9.42 13.73 8.56
N ARG A 189 9.16 12.44 8.24
CA ARG A 189 10.19 11.40 8.22
C ARG A 189 9.99 10.45 7.05
N LEU A 190 11.08 9.94 6.48
CA LEU A 190 11.03 8.69 5.74
C LEU A 190 11.12 7.55 6.74
N THR A 191 10.18 6.63 6.66
CA THR A 191 10.17 5.38 7.42
C THR A 191 10.44 4.23 6.48
N ILE A 192 10.98 3.13 7.01
CA ILE A 192 11.29 1.92 6.24
C ILE A 192 10.74 0.70 6.96
N THR A 193 10.06 -0.18 6.23
CA THR A 193 9.59 -1.47 6.70
C THR A 193 9.79 -2.55 5.64
N THR A 194 9.69 -3.80 6.03
CA THR A 194 9.79 -4.96 5.12
C THR A 194 8.65 -5.92 5.41
N LEU A 195 8.15 -6.57 4.36
CA LEU A 195 7.29 -7.72 4.54
C LEU A 195 8.13 -8.89 5.06
N GLN A 196 7.62 -9.57 6.07
CA GLN A 196 8.24 -10.72 6.75
C GLN A 196 7.40 -11.97 6.49
N ASP A 197 7.97 -13.15 6.67
CA ASP A 197 7.29 -14.44 6.61
C ASP A 197 6.43 -14.63 5.34
N VAL A 198 6.93 -14.11 4.21
CA VAL A 198 6.20 -14.15 2.93
C VAL A 198 6.14 -15.59 2.42
N ALA A 199 4.92 -16.14 2.33
CA ALA A 199 4.62 -17.42 1.69
C ALA A 199 3.70 -17.19 0.49
N ILE A 200 4.18 -17.48 -0.73
CA ILE A 200 3.39 -17.39 -1.96
C ILE A 200 2.81 -18.77 -2.25
N HIS A 201 1.49 -18.88 -2.25
CA HIS A 201 0.76 -20.15 -2.48
C HIS A 201 0.50 -20.38 -3.96
N ARG A 202 0.12 -19.32 -4.68
CA ARG A 202 -0.17 -19.37 -6.12
C ARG A 202 0.33 -18.11 -6.82
N MET A 203 0.85 -18.28 -8.03
CA MET A 203 1.33 -17.18 -8.85
C MET A 203 1.02 -17.43 -10.33
N TYR A 204 0.51 -16.40 -11.00
CA TYR A 204 0.28 -16.40 -12.45
C TYR A 204 0.83 -15.12 -13.06
N SER A 205 1.24 -15.20 -14.31
CA SER A 205 1.45 -14.03 -15.17
C SER A 205 0.53 -14.08 -16.37
N GLY A 206 0.19 -12.93 -16.93
CA GLY A 206 -0.66 -12.88 -18.11
C GLY A 206 -0.84 -11.49 -18.68
N ASP A 207 -1.52 -11.45 -19.82
CA ASP A 207 -1.82 -10.20 -20.51
C ASP A 207 -2.69 -9.32 -19.62
N THR A 208 -2.31 -8.05 -19.54
CA THR A 208 -2.88 -7.12 -18.57
C THR A 208 -3.17 -5.78 -19.22
N VAL A 209 -4.34 -5.26 -18.93
CA VAL A 209 -4.78 -3.91 -19.31
C VAL A 209 -4.85 -3.05 -18.05
N LEU A 210 -4.40 -1.81 -18.16
CA LEU A 210 -4.45 -0.82 -17.09
C LEU A 210 -4.92 0.51 -17.65
N GLU A 211 -5.93 1.10 -17.01
CA GLU A 211 -6.48 2.40 -17.36
C GLU A 211 -6.61 3.30 -16.14
N PHE A 212 -6.25 4.57 -16.30
CA PHE A 212 -6.44 5.60 -15.28
C PHE A 212 -7.57 6.54 -15.63
N GLY A 213 -8.49 6.75 -14.69
CA GLY A 213 -9.50 7.77 -14.76
C GLY A 213 -8.95 9.16 -14.42
N ALA A 214 -9.65 10.20 -14.88
CA ALA A 214 -9.33 11.58 -14.54
C ALA A 214 -10.01 11.98 -13.22
N SER A 215 -9.24 12.49 -12.27
CA SER A 215 -9.75 13.02 -11.01
C SER A 215 -9.02 14.33 -10.66
N PRO A 216 -9.73 15.35 -10.17
CA PRO A 216 -9.10 16.59 -9.72
C PRO A 216 -8.34 16.43 -8.39
N VAL A 217 -8.73 15.46 -7.55
CA VAL A 217 -8.18 15.27 -6.19
C VAL A 217 -7.25 14.07 -6.07
N ASP A 218 -7.35 13.11 -7.00
CA ASP A 218 -6.50 11.92 -7.08
C ASP A 218 -6.03 11.74 -8.53
N PRO A 219 -5.08 12.59 -8.98
CA PRO A 219 -4.80 12.81 -10.41
C PRO A 219 -3.89 11.73 -11.02
N PHE A 220 -4.34 10.47 -11.07
CA PHE A 220 -3.61 9.36 -11.71
C PHE A 220 -3.29 9.62 -13.19
N GLN A 221 -4.12 10.41 -13.87
CA GLN A 221 -3.86 10.85 -15.25
C GLN A 221 -2.56 11.65 -15.42
N LYS A 222 -1.96 12.14 -14.32
CA LYS A 222 -0.63 12.79 -14.34
C LYS A 222 0.53 11.79 -14.36
N ILE A 223 0.23 10.50 -14.25
CA ILE A 223 1.19 9.39 -14.35
C ILE A 223 0.87 8.63 -15.65
N PRO A 224 1.24 9.15 -16.83
CA PRO A 224 0.82 8.56 -18.10
C PRO A 224 1.40 7.16 -18.28
N ILE A 225 0.54 6.20 -18.66
CA ILE A 225 0.94 4.83 -18.98
C ILE A 225 1.53 4.84 -20.38
N LYS A 226 2.85 4.64 -20.51
CA LYS A 226 3.54 4.52 -21.79
C LYS A 226 3.56 3.09 -22.31
N GLU A 227 3.69 2.13 -21.38
CA GLU A 227 3.80 0.71 -21.68
C GLU A 227 3.40 -0.07 -20.43
N VAL A 228 2.52 -1.06 -20.56
CA VAL A 228 2.29 -2.07 -19.54
C VAL A 228 3.33 -3.18 -19.72
N ILE A 229 4.22 -3.33 -18.74
CA ILE A 229 5.37 -4.25 -18.83
C ILE A 229 4.98 -5.65 -18.43
N SER A 230 4.24 -5.79 -17.33
CA SER A 230 3.81 -7.10 -16.82
C SER A 230 2.62 -7.00 -15.88
N GLY A 231 1.83 -8.07 -15.84
CA GLY A 231 0.87 -8.32 -14.80
C GLY A 231 1.15 -9.65 -14.12
N ASN A 232 1.03 -9.66 -12.79
CA ASN A 232 1.19 -10.85 -11.98
C ASN A 232 0.06 -10.95 -10.96
N TYR A 233 -0.53 -12.12 -10.85
CA TYR A 233 -1.46 -12.49 -9.78
C TYR A 233 -0.71 -13.29 -8.73
N LYS A 234 -1.01 -13.05 -7.45
CA LYS A 234 -0.44 -13.81 -6.32
C LYS A 234 -1.50 -14.06 -5.26
N GLU A 235 -1.42 -15.24 -4.65
CA GLU A 235 -2.03 -15.56 -3.36
C GLU A 235 -0.90 -15.78 -2.38
N MET A 236 -0.96 -15.11 -1.22
CA MET A 236 0.18 -15.11 -0.29
C MET A 236 -0.23 -14.77 1.14
N ASP A 237 0.58 -15.26 2.07
CA ASP A 237 0.63 -14.79 3.44
C ASP A 237 1.85 -13.90 3.64
N PHE A 238 1.76 -12.97 4.57
CA PHE A 238 2.90 -12.14 4.99
C PHE A 238 2.61 -11.44 6.32
N THR A 239 3.67 -10.93 6.93
CA THR A 239 3.60 -10.18 8.18
C THR A 239 4.21 -8.79 7.99
N ILE A 240 3.58 -7.76 8.58
CA ILE A 240 4.17 -6.43 8.71
C ILE A 240 4.50 -6.17 10.18
N GLY A 241 5.80 -6.10 10.46
CA GLY A 241 6.33 -5.74 11.78
C GLY A 241 6.52 -4.23 11.95
N TYR A 242 7.17 -3.85 13.05
CA TYR A 242 7.63 -2.47 13.22
C TYR A 242 8.64 -2.07 12.14
N GLY A 243 8.58 -0.79 11.75
CA GLY A 243 9.57 -0.17 10.87
C GLY A 243 10.67 0.58 11.63
N LYS A 244 11.45 1.35 10.88
CA LYS A 244 12.50 2.24 11.41
C LYS A 244 12.39 3.60 10.75
N VAL A 245 12.89 4.64 11.43
CA VAL A 245 13.11 5.94 10.81
C VAL A 245 14.36 5.85 9.93
N LEU A 246 14.18 6.13 8.64
CA LEU A 246 15.27 6.12 7.66
C LEU A 246 15.91 7.50 7.54
N TYR A 247 15.09 8.55 7.52
CA TYR A 247 15.53 9.94 7.40
C TYR A 247 14.55 10.87 8.11
N ASP A 248 15.04 11.84 8.87
CA ASP A 248 14.23 12.81 9.61
C ASP A 248 14.47 14.21 9.06
N TYR A 249 13.50 14.74 8.32
CA TYR A 249 13.59 16.06 7.69
C TYR A 249 13.68 17.22 8.69
N LEU A 250 13.21 17.02 9.92
CA LEU A 250 13.22 18.05 10.95
C LEU A 250 14.57 18.11 11.70
N LYS A 251 15.41 17.06 11.54
CA LYS A 251 16.74 16.95 12.17
C LYS A 251 17.88 17.06 11.18
N ALA A 252 17.60 16.90 9.89
CA ALA A 252 18.62 17.05 8.85
C ALA A 252 19.01 18.50 8.70
N LYS A 253 20.31 18.77 8.81
CA LYS A 253 20.92 20.09 8.60
C LYS A 253 21.28 20.28 7.14
#